data_fb23cbe0e8cbed6e62436f0d56015979
#
_entry.id   fb23cbe0e8cbed6e62436f0d56015979
#
_cell.length_a   1.000
_cell.length_b   1.000
_cell.length_c   1.000
_cell.angle_alpha   90.00
_cell.angle_beta   90.00
_cell.angle_gamma   90.00
#
_symmetry.space_group_name_H-M   'P 1'
#
loop_
_entity.id
_entity.type
_entity.pdbx_description
1 polymer ?
#
loop_
_entity_poly.entity_id
_entity_poly.type
_entity_poly.pdbx_seq_one_letter_code
_entity_poly.pdbx_strand_id
1 'polypeptide(L)'
;MMFATKIKMKPGCHNSHSLLEIDEIYITGCATPGYYKKDIVHDHVKENPGSIQVNVWPYPDVVHAVSVNREKYVRSSPNAYGHDNLLSLPRE
;
A
#
# COMPACT_ATOMS: atom_id res chain seq x y z
N MET A 1 -0.67 12.25 10.66
CA MET A 1 -1.26 11.29 9.71
C MET A 1 -0.18 10.73 8.80
N MET A 2 -0.16 9.42 8.60
CA MET A 2 0.79 8.79 7.71
C MET A 2 0.19 8.59 6.32
N PHE A 3 1.01 8.75 5.28
CA PHE A 3 0.57 8.59 3.89
C PHE A 3 1.49 7.63 3.14
N ALA A 4 0.90 6.78 2.31
CA ALA A 4 1.61 6.01 1.31
C ALA A 4 1.74 6.89 0.06
N THR A 5 2.95 7.22 -0.33
CA THR A 5 3.21 8.20 -1.41
C THR A 5 3.83 7.61 -2.65
N LYS A 6 4.49 6.47 -2.55
CA LYS A 6 5.12 5.77 -3.68
C LYS A 6 5.08 4.28 -3.41
N ILE A 7 5.23 3.50 -4.48
CA ILE A 7 5.37 2.04 -4.35
C ILE A 7 6.58 1.56 -5.11
N LYS A 8 7.12 0.42 -4.68
CA LYS A 8 8.22 -0.25 -5.36
C LYS A 8 7.74 -1.67 -5.68
N MET A 9 7.76 -2.01 -6.96
CA MET A 9 7.30 -3.32 -7.41
C MET A 9 8.41 -4.37 -7.28
N LYS A 10 8.04 -5.64 -7.23
CA LYS A 10 9.01 -6.74 -7.27
C LYS A 10 9.82 -6.67 -8.56
N PRO A 11 11.07 -7.17 -8.57
CA PRO A 11 11.88 -7.20 -9.79
C PRO A 11 11.12 -7.85 -10.95
N GLY A 12 11.14 -7.20 -12.11
CA GLY A 12 10.43 -7.66 -13.29
C GLY A 12 8.94 -7.35 -13.33
N CYS A 13 8.40 -6.73 -12.27
CA CYS A 13 6.97 -6.46 -12.14
C CYS A 13 6.64 -4.96 -12.15
N HIS A 14 7.53 -4.12 -12.69
CA HIS A 14 7.39 -2.66 -12.62
C HIS A 14 6.06 -2.15 -13.19
N ASN A 15 5.55 -2.78 -14.24
CA ASN A 15 4.30 -2.39 -14.88
C ASN A 15 3.11 -3.25 -14.47
N SER A 16 3.24 -4.05 -13.43
CA SER A 16 2.17 -4.93 -12.98
C SER A 16 1.00 -4.13 -12.39
N HIS A 17 -0.21 -4.64 -12.57
CA HIS A 17 -1.41 -4.12 -11.93
C HIS A 17 -1.87 -5.00 -10.77
N SER A 18 -1.00 -5.87 -10.27
CA SER A 18 -1.31 -6.75 -9.13
C SER A 18 -0.77 -6.16 -7.83
N LEU A 19 -1.63 -6.03 -6.83
CA LEU A 19 -1.24 -5.60 -5.50
C LEU A 19 -0.24 -6.56 -4.85
N LEU A 20 -0.31 -7.85 -5.19
CA LEU A 20 0.61 -8.86 -4.67
C LEU A 20 2.04 -8.67 -5.15
N GLU A 21 2.23 -7.95 -6.24
CA GLU A 21 3.55 -7.69 -6.81
C GLU A 21 4.17 -6.38 -6.31
N ILE A 22 3.50 -5.66 -5.41
CA ILE A 22 4.10 -4.56 -4.68
C ILE A 22 5.06 -5.16 -3.65
N ASP A 23 6.33 -4.72 -3.68
CA ASP A 23 7.35 -5.18 -2.74
C ASP A 23 7.42 -4.26 -1.52
N GLU A 24 7.50 -2.95 -1.75
CA GLU A 24 7.64 -1.97 -0.68
C GLU A 24 6.76 -0.76 -0.94
N ILE A 25 6.41 -0.05 0.13
CA ILE A 25 5.59 1.16 0.08
C ILE A 25 6.32 2.26 0.83
N TYR A 26 6.44 3.44 0.20
CA TYR A 26 7.04 4.60 0.85
C TYR A 26 6.03 5.27 1.75
N ILE A 27 6.36 5.38 3.04
CA ILE A 27 5.48 5.95 4.07
C ILE A 27 6.08 7.26 4.57
N THR A 28 5.25 8.30 4.62
CA THR A 28 5.60 9.60 5.22
C THR A 28 4.72 9.88 6.42
N GLY A 29 5.10 10.88 7.22
CA GLY A 29 4.33 11.25 8.42
C GLY A 29 4.62 10.38 9.63
N CYS A 30 5.58 9.48 9.55
CA CYS A 30 6.04 8.66 10.66
C CYS A 30 7.41 9.16 11.17
N ALA A 31 7.90 8.56 12.25
CA ALA A 31 9.18 8.97 12.83
C ALA A 31 10.36 8.76 11.88
N THR A 32 10.29 7.71 11.04
CA THR A 32 11.35 7.38 10.08
C THR A 32 10.72 7.16 8.70
N PRO A 33 10.53 8.24 7.91
CA PRO A 33 9.99 8.09 6.55
C PRO A 33 10.90 7.23 5.70
N GLY A 34 10.32 6.40 4.84
CA GLY A 34 11.10 5.54 3.94
C GLY A 34 10.25 4.41 3.38
N TYR A 35 10.93 3.49 2.68
CA TYR A 35 10.29 2.30 2.16
C TYR A 35 10.15 1.24 3.23
N TYR A 36 8.97 0.65 3.32
CA TYR A 36 8.68 -0.46 4.23
C TYR A 36 8.12 -1.62 3.42
N LYS A 37 8.52 -2.84 3.78
CA LYS A 37 7.99 -4.05 3.14
C LYS A 37 6.49 -4.13 3.33
N LYS A 38 5.77 -4.68 2.34
CA LYS A 38 4.30 -4.74 2.38
C LYS A 38 3.77 -5.54 3.57
N ASP A 39 4.47 -6.57 4.01
CA ASP A 39 4.06 -7.35 5.18
C ASP A 39 4.17 -6.55 6.48
N ILE A 40 5.17 -5.70 6.60
CA ILE A 40 5.31 -4.79 7.74
C ILE A 40 4.16 -3.78 7.74
N VAL A 41 3.84 -3.21 6.59
CA VAL A 41 2.72 -2.27 6.46
C VAL A 41 1.40 -2.97 6.77
N HIS A 42 1.24 -4.22 6.29
CA HIS A 42 0.07 -5.04 6.59
C HIS A 42 -0.15 -5.16 8.12
N ASP A 43 0.88 -5.53 8.84
CA ASP A 43 0.77 -5.74 10.28
C ASP A 43 0.45 -4.43 11.01
N HIS A 44 1.05 -3.32 10.56
CA HIS A 44 0.81 -2.02 11.17
C HIS A 44 -0.65 -1.57 11.01
N VAL A 45 -1.21 -1.66 9.80
CA VAL A 45 -2.60 -1.22 9.57
C VAL A 45 -3.62 -2.21 10.14
N LYS A 46 -3.24 -3.47 10.31
CA LYS A 46 -4.09 -4.44 10.97
C LYS A 46 -4.30 -4.08 12.43
N GLU A 47 -3.24 -3.65 13.11
CA GLU A 47 -3.31 -3.26 14.52
C GLU A 47 -3.78 -1.82 14.71
N ASN A 48 -3.58 -0.96 13.70
CA ASN A 48 -3.91 0.46 13.74
C ASN A 48 -4.73 0.85 12.52
N PRO A 49 -6.01 0.43 12.43
CA PRO A 49 -6.84 0.75 11.26
C PRO A 49 -6.97 2.26 11.07
N GLY A 50 -6.90 2.69 9.81
CA GLY A 50 -7.02 4.10 9.46
C GLY A 50 -5.77 4.94 9.73
N SER A 51 -4.65 4.33 10.12
CA SER A 51 -3.42 5.07 10.45
C SER A 51 -2.64 5.52 9.22
N ILE A 52 -2.83 4.87 8.07
CA ILE A 52 -2.14 5.20 6.81
C ILE A 52 -3.19 5.39 5.73
N GLN A 53 -3.06 6.47 4.95
CA GLN A 53 -3.91 6.74 3.79
C GLN A 53 -3.09 6.76 2.52
N VAL A 54 -3.70 6.40 1.39
CA VAL A 54 -3.05 6.52 0.08
C VAL A 54 -3.07 8.00 -0.31
N ASN A 55 -1.93 8.54 -0.73
CA ASN A 55 -1.81 9.96 -1.08
C ASN A 55 -2.29 10.24 -2.52
N VAL A 56 -3.47 9.72 -2.86
CA VAL A 56 -4.17 9.95 -4.12
C VAL A 56 -5.65 10.16 -3.78
N TRP A 57 -6.24 11.25 -4.27
CA TRP A 57 -7.65 11.54 -3.99
C TRP A 57 -8.54 10.34 -4.37
N PRO A 58 -9.51 9.94 -3.57
CA PRO A 58 -10.04 10.59 -2.37
C PRO A 58 -9.35 10.20 -1.05
N TYR A 59 -8.07 9.82 -1.08
CA TYR A 59 -7.24 9.49 0.08
C TYR A 59 -7.81 8.31 0.89
N PRO A 60 -8.08 7.17 0.25
CA PRO A 60 -8.62 6.02 0.97
C PRO A 60 -7.61 5.46 1.97
N ASP A 61 -8.12 4.80 3.01
CA ASP A 61 -7.26 4.14 3.97
C ASP A 61 -6.51 2.97 3.32
N VAL A 62 -5.28 2.74 3.75
CA VAL A 62 -4.56 1.50 3.46
C VAL A 62 -5.10 0.44 4.42
N VAL A 63 -5.57 -0.67 3.88
CA VAL A 63 -6.14 -1.77 4.69
C VAL A 63 -5.37 -3.06 4.44
N HIS A 64 -5.33 -3.93 5.46
CA HIS A 64 -4.63 -5.19 5.36
C HIS A 64 -5.44 -6.21 4.56
N ALA A 65 -4.74 -7.12 3.89
CA ALA A 65 -5.35 -8.21 3.14
C ALA A 65 -4.40 -9.41 3.09
N VAL A 66 -4.94 -10.60 2.82
CA VAL A 66 -4.17 -11.83 2.70
C VAL A 66 -4.66 -12.58 1.47
N SER A 67 -3.73 -13.02 0.63
CA SER A 67 -4.06 -13.78 -0.57
C SER A 67 -4.50 -15.21 -0.24
N VAL A 68 -4.99 -15.93 -1.26
CA VAL A 68 -5.34 -17.35 -1.09
C VAL A 68 -4.13 -18.20 -0.66
N ASN A 69 -2.93 -17.76 -1.00
CA ASN A 69 -1.68 -18.43 -0.61
C ASN A 69 -1.12 -17.90 0.71
N ARG A 70 -1.90 -17.14 1.45
CA ARG A 70 -1.54 -16.53 2.74
C ARG A 70 -0.40 -15.52 2.65
N GLU A 71 -0.20 -14.94 1.49
CA GLU A 71 0.75 -13.84 1.34
C GLU A 71 0.11 -12.55 1.88
N LYS A 72 0.77 -11.90 2.83
CA LYS A 72 0.30 -10.64 3.40
C LYS A 72 0.53 -9.51 2.41
N TYR A 73 -0.50 -8.71 2.19
CA TYR A 73 -0.38 -7.51 1.36
C TYR A 73 -1.33 -6.45 1.85
N VAL A 74 -1.31 -5.29 1.21
CA VAL A 74 -2.19 -4.18 1.54
C VAL A 74 -2.91 -3.70 0.29
N ARG A 75 -4.04 -3.06 0.50
CA ARG A 75 -4.85 -2.49 -0.58
C ARG A 75 -5.48 -1.19 -0.07
N SER A 76 -5.99 -0.37 -0.98
CA SER A 76 -6.80 0.77 -0.57
C SER A 76 -8.21 0.30 -0.21
N SER A 77 -8.86 0.99 0.71
CA SER A 77 -10.25 0.71 1.03
C SER A 77 -11.12 0.92 -0.22
N PRO A 78 -12.25 0.20 -0.36
CA PRO A 78 -13.11 0.34 -1.53
C PRO A 78 -13.58 1.78 -1.74
N ASN A 79 -13.60 2.22 -3.00
CA ASN A 79 -14.08 3.54 -3.38
C ASN A 79 -14.91 3.43 -4.67
N ALA A 80 -15.43 4.56 -5.16
CA ALA A 80 -16.35 4.58 -6.30
C ALA A 80 -15.65 4.44 -7.66
N TYR A 81 -14.31 4.38 -7.71
CA TYR A 81 -13.57 4.48 -8.96
C TYR A 81 -13.15 3.15 -9.57
N GLY A 82 -13.46 2.03 -8.93
CA GLY A 82 -13.26 0.71 -9.52
C GLY A 82 -11.81 0.24 -9.66
N HIS A 83 -10.83 1.00 -9.21
CA HIS A 83 -9.41 0.60 -9.22
C HIS A 83 -8.77 0.90 -7.88
N ASP A 84 -7.64 0.25 -7.59
CA ASP A 84 -6.95 0.45 -6.34
C ASP A 84 -6.00 1.65 -6.42
N ASN A 85 -6.18 2.60 -5.49
CA ASN A 85 -5.39 3.82 -5.49
C ASN A 85 -3.91 3.59 -5.21
N LEU A 86 -3.55 2.50 -4.52
CA LEU A 86 -2.13 2.16 -4.32
C LEU A 86 -1.41 1.93 -5.65
N LEU A 87 -2.08 1.31 -6.62
CA LEU A 87 -1.48 1.07 -7.94
C LEU A 87 -1.36 2.34 -8.77
N SER A 88 -2.00 3.43 -8.36
CA SER A 88 -1.91 4.73 -9.00
C SER A 88 -0.74 5.58 -8.48
N LEU A 89 -0.06 5.13 -7.43
CA LEU A 89 1.08 5.86 -6.88
C LEU A 89 2.29 5.77 -7.81
N PRO A 90 3.19 6.77 -7.77
CA PRO A 90 4.47 6.69 -8.50
C PRO A 90 5.23 5.43 -8.13
N ARG A 91 5.89 4.83 -9.10
CA ARG A 91 6.65 3.59 -8.93
C ARG A 91 8.13 3.84 -9.11
N GLU A 92 8.92 3.17 -8.30
CA GLU A 92 10.37 3.19 -8.44
C GLU A 92 10.93 1.86 -8.85
#